data_3988ac47ef4897f5763f89e7bd8a6004
#
_entry.id   3988ac47ef4897f5763f89e7bd8a6004
#
_cell.length_a   1.000
_cell.length_b   1.000
_cell.length_c   1.000
_cell.angle_alpha   90.00
_cell.angle_beta   90.00
_cell.angle_gamma   90.00
#
_symmetry.space_group_name_H-M   'P 1'
#
loop_
_entity.id
_entity.type
_entity.pdbx_description
1 polymer ?
#
loop_
_entity_poly.entity_id
_entity_poly.type
_entity_poly.pdbx_seq_one_letter_code
_entity_poly.pdbx_strand_id
1 'polypeptide(L)'
;MLLQDIMEHLSEQIQIEGGVIVDYAGDGILAMWNAPVEQPDHVERACKAALAMHHGFPDVCKRWSHLLGDFPIGLGIGINTGIALVGNTGSKRKFKYGPMGLTVNLASRLEASTKLLGLPLVISAASKAKLPANFPTRRLGQAMFPGVSLPVEIFECKDLSATSEWKENKILYETALQHFEAKSFGHAIKTLTPLIEKHGQGKLMDNPSLKLIRKALEGLESTSGEFSSILWSMTK
;
A
#
# COMPACT_ATOMS: atom_id res chain seq x y z
N MET A 1 -11.29 17.89 -18.14
CA MET A 1 -9.90 18.17 -17.69
C MET A 1 -9.31 16.91 -17.08
N LEU A 2 -8.02 16.59 -17.32
CA LEU A 2 -7.40 15.33 -16.85
C LEU A 2 -7.67 15.02 -15.37
N LEU A 3 -7.37 15.96 -14.47
CA LEU A 3 -7.59 15.76 -13.04
C LEU A 3 -9.06 15.48 -12.71
N GLN A 4 -9.99 16.12 -13.40
CA GLN A 4 -11.41 15.88 -13.22
C GLN A 4 -11.80 14.44 -13.61
N ASP A 5 -11.31 13.95 -14.75
CA ASP A 5 -11.60 12.58 -15.21
C ASP A 5 -11.00 11.54 -14.26
N ILE A 6 -9.80 11.83 -13.73
CA ILE A 6 -9.18 10.97 -12.69
C ILE A 6 -10.07 10.95 -11.44
N MET A 7 -10.43 12.14 -10.91
CA MET A 7 -11.27 12.24 -9.71
C MET A 7 -12.64 11.59 -9.89
N GLU A 8 -13.25 11.73 -11.06
CA GLU A 8 -14.52 11.08 -11.38
C GLU A 8 -14.40 9.57 -11.37
N HIS A 9 -13.39 9.02 -12.06
CA HIS A 9 -13.11 7.58 -12.05
C HIS A 9 -12.90 7.03 -10.63
N LEU A 10 -12.04 7.68 -9.82
CA LEU A 10 -11.77 7.24 -8.45
C LEU A 10 -13.02 7.33 -7.57
N SER A 11 -13.78 8.43 -7.69
CA SER A 11 -15.00 8.65 -6.92
C SER A 11 -16.09 7.63 -7.23
N GLU A 12 -16.22 7.25 -8.50
CA GLU A 12 -17.16 6.23 -8.94
C GLU A 12 -16.87 4.88 -8.28
N GLN A 13 -15.58 4.44 -8.24
CA GLN A 13 -15.22 3.18 -7.61
C GLN A 13 -15.45 3.19 -6.08
N ILE A 14 -15.22 4.34 -5.43
CA ILE A 14 -15.54 4.51 -4.00
C ILE A 14 -17.05 4.32 -3.78
N GLN A 15 -17.89 4.94 -4.60
CA GLN A 15 -19.35 4.89 -4.45
C GLN A 15 -19.91 3.50 -4.76
N ILE A 16 -19.42 2.82 -5.80
CA ILE A 16 -19.82 1.45 -6.15
C ILE A 16 -19.64 0.50 -4.96
N GLU A 17 -18.52 0.65 -4.24
CA GLU A 17 -18.21 -0.17 -3.06
C GLU A 17 -18.78 0.43 -1.75
N GLY A 18 -19.68 1.40 -1.83
CA GLY A 18 -20.38 1.97 -0.69
C GLY A 18 -19.51 2.82 0.22
N GLY A 19 -18.40 3.34 -0.28
CA GLY A 19 -17.53 4.28 0.43
C GLY A 19 -18.10 5.70 0.44
N VAL A 20 -17.69 6.49 1.42
CA VAL A 20 -18.04 7.91 1.55
C VAL A 20 -16.80 8.75 1.26
N ILE A 21 -16.91 9.64 0.28
CA ILE A 21 -15.86 10.62 0.00
C ILE A 21 -15.94 11.70 1.08
N VAL A 22 -14.82 11.87 1.79
CA VAL A 22 -14.71 12.83 2.89
C VAL A 22 -14.18 14.18 2.39
N ASP A 23 -13.15 14.13 1.56
CA ASP A 23 -12.49 15.32 1.07
C ASP A 23 -11.69 15.05 -0.20
N TYR A 24 -11.53 16.12 -1.01
CA TYR A 24 -10.57 16.19 -2.10
C TYR A 24 -9.43 17.12 -1.67
N ALA A 25 -8.22 16.57 -1.57
CA ALA A 25 -7.02 17.28 -1.12
C ALA A 25 -6.01 17.38 -2.27
N GLY A 26 -6.13 18.43 -3.07
CA GLY A 26 -5.31 18.60 -4.28
C GLY A 26 -5.66 17.53 -5.32
N ASP A 27 -4.72 16.63 -5.58
CA ASP A 27 -4.84 15.48 -6.49
C ASP A 27 -5.21 14.17 -5.76
N GLY A 28 -5.49 14.24 -4.45
CA GLY A 28 -5.85 13.09 -3.63
C GLY A 28 -7.31 13.07 -3.17
N ILE A 29 -7.80 11.89 -2.83
CA ILE A 29 -9.12 11.66 -2.25
C ILE A 29 -8.96 10.99 -0.88
N LEU A 30 -9.64 11.54 0.12
CA LEU A 30 -9.87 10.86 1.39
C LEU A 30 -11.26 10.24 1.36
N ALA A 31 -11.33 8.93 1.52
CA ALA A 31 -12.59 8.19 1.60
C ALA A 31 -12.64 7.34 2.87
N MET A 32 -13.83 7.01 3.31
CA MET A 32 -14.05 6.12 4.47
C MET A 32 -15.17 5.12 4.18
N TRP A 33 -15.10 3.99 4.88
CA TRP A 33 -16.13 2.95 4.93
C TRP A 33 -16.56 2.71 6.38
N ASN A 34 -17.66 2.03 6.57
CA ASN A 34 -18.24 1.69 7.89
C ASN A 34 -18.72 2.91 8.70
N ALA A 35 -18.93 4.04 8.04
CA ALA A 35 -19.58 5.22 8.63
C ALA A 35 -20.16 6.09 7.50
N PRO A 36 -21.36 6.70 7.69
CA PRO A 36 -22.21 6.63 8.87
C PRO A 36 -23.00 5.31 8.99
N VAL A 37 -22.99 4.48 7.95
CA VAL A 37 -23.66 3.19 7.92
C VAL A 37 -22.64 2.08 8.22
N GLU A 38 -23.00 1.16 9.11
CA GLU A 38 -22.19 0.03 9.49
C GLU A 38 -22.04 -0.96 8.31
N GLN A 39 -20.79 -1.38 8.05
CA GLN A 39 -20.42 -2.30 6.98
C GLN A 39 -19.42 -3.33 7.55
N PRO A 40 -19.85 -4.53 7.91
CA PRO A 40 -18.98 -5.57 8.46
C PRO A 40 -17.79 -5.93 7.53
N ASP A 41 -18.01 -5.83 6.22
CA ASP A 41 -17.05 -6.11 5.14
C ASP A 41 -16.32 -4.85 4.63
N HIS A 42 -16.29 -3.76 5.40
CA HIS A 42 -15.76 -2.45 4.98
C HIS A 42 -14.33 -2.49 4.43
N VAL A 43 -13.47 -3.34 4.99
CA VAL A 43 -12.08 -3.44 4.50
C VAL A 43 -12.02 -4.13 3.15
N GLU A 44 -12.80 -5.17 2.95
CA GLU A 44 -12.89 -5.86 1.66
C GLU A 44 -13.41 -4.93 0.57
N ARG A 45 -14.46 -4.15 0.88
CA ARG A 45 -15.01 -3.12 -0.02
C ARG A 45 -13.97 -2.06 -0.36
N ALA A 46 -13.26 -1.52 0.64
CA ALA A 46 -12.21 -0.55 0.40
C ALA A 46 -11.09 -1.10 -0.51
N CYS A 47 -10.69 -2.36 -0.30
CA CYS A 47 -9.70 -3.02 -1.15
C CYS A 47 -10.22 -3.26 -2.58
N LYS A 48 -11.48 -3.67 -2.73
CA LYS A 48 -12.11 -3.84 -4.06
C LYS A 48 -12.18 -2.51 -4.81
N ALA A 49 -12.60 -1.44 -4.15
CA ALA A 49 -12.59 -0.09 -4.75
C ALA A 49 -11.19 0.30 -5.22
N ALA A 50 -10.17 0.13 -4.36
CA ALA A 50 -8.80 0.45 -4.69
C ALA A 50 -8.27 -0.35 -5.90
N LEU A 51 -8.56 -1.63 -5.96
CA LEU A 51 -8.17 -2.49 -7.08
C LEU A 51 -8.90 -2.11 -8.38
N ALA A 52 -10.19 -1.80 -8.31
CA ALA A 52 -10.96 -1.31 -9.45
C ALA A 52 -10.45 0.03 -9.97
N MET A 53 -10.06 0.96 -9.07
CA MET A 53 -9.39 2.21 -9.45
C MET A 53 -8.13 1.92 -10.26
N HIS A 54 -7.27 1.00 -9.82
CA HIS A 54 -6.04 0.65 -10.54
C HIS A 54 -6.31 -0.01 -11.88
N HIS A 55 -7.34 -0.86 -11.99
CA HIS A 55 -7.68 -1.51 -13.26
C HIS A 55 -8.14 -0.51 -14.32
N GLY A 56 -8.95 0.47 -13.96
CA GLY A 56 -9.47 1.47 -14.91
C GLY A 56 -8.52 2.66 -15.15
N PHE A 57 -7.55 2.89 -14.28
CA PHE A 57 -6.65 4.04 -14.35
C PHE A 57 -5.85 4.15 -15.67
N PRO A 58 -5.31 3.06 -16.25
CA PRO A 58 -4.63 3.11 -17.55
C PRO A 58 -5.53 3.64 -18.68
N ASP A 59 -6.81 3.31 -18.68
CA ASP A 59 -7.75 3.79 -19.69
C ASP A 59 -8.04 5.29 -19.53
N VAL A 60 -8.09 5.79 -18.30
CA VAL A 60 -8.16 7.22 -18.02
C VAL A 60 -6.92 7.93 -18.56
N CYS A 61 -5.73 7.44 -18.26
CA CYS A 61 -4.47 8.02 -18.76
C CYS A 61 -4.39 7.98 -20.29
N LYS A 62 -4.82 6.90 -20.92
CA LYS A 62 -4.83 6.73 -22.38
C LYS A 62 -5.67 7.80 -23.11
N ARG A 63 -6.82 8.17 -22.55
CA ARG A 63 -7.66 9.27 -23.11
C ARG A 63 -6.92 10.61 -23.17
N TRP A 64 -5.93 10.79 -22.31
CA TRP A 64 -5.15 12.02 -22.19
C TRP A 64 -3.72 11.90 -22.70
N SER A 65 -3.37 10.82 -23.39
CA SER A 65 -2.02 10.55 -23.89
C SER A 65 -1.47 11.67 -24.77
N HIS A 66 -2.33 12.37 -25.53
CA HIS A 66 -1.95 13.50 -26.36
C HIS A 66 -1.43 14.72 -25.57
N LEU A 67 -1.79 14.84 -24.27
CA LEU A 67 -1.28 15.88 -23.36
C LEU A 67 -0.16 15.39 -22.46
N LEU A 68 -0.17 14.11 -22.11
CA LEU A 68 0.78 13.50 -21.19
C LEU A 68 2.10 13.14 -21.87
N GLY A 69 2.07 12.80 -23.17
CA GLY A 69 3.23 12.21 -23.83
C GLY A 69 3.73 10.98 -23.04
N ASP A 70 5.03 10.95 -22.77
CA ASP A 70 5.68 9.91 -21.97
C ASP A 70 5.74 10.23 -20.48
N PHE A 71 5.00 11.25 -20.00
CA PHE A 71 5.01 11.61 -18.58
C PHE A 71 4.30 10.54 -17.75
N PRO A 72 5.02 9.85 -16.83
CA PRO A 72 4.44 8.78 -16.05
C PRO A 72 3.52 9.35 -14.97
N ILE A 73 2.23 8.99 -15.02
CA ILE A 73 1.29 9.23 -13.93
C ILE A 73 1.08 7.92 -13.19
N GLY A 74 1.20 7.96 -11.87
CA GLY A 74 0.97 6.83 -10.98
C GLY A 74 -0.15 7.11 -10.00
N LEU A 75 -0.87 6.07 -9.61
CA LEU A 75 -1.86 6.10 -8.55
C LEU A 75 -1.34 5.31 -7.36
N GLY A 76 -1.21 5.96 -6.19
CA GLY A 76 -0.88 5.32 -4.92
C GLY A 76 -2.10 5.27 -4.01
N ILE A 77 -2.37 4.14 -3.37
CA ILE A 77 -3.49 4.01 -2.42
C ILE A 77 -3.01 3.38 -1.12
N GLY A 78 -3.36 4.01 0.01
CA GLY A 78 -3.11 3.51 1.37
C GLY A 78 -4.40 3.22 2.10
N ILE A 79 -4.55 2.01 2.67
CA ILE A 79 -5.74 1.64 3.44
C ILE A 79 -5.33 1.30 4.87
N ASN A 80 -5.96 1.96 5.82
CA ASN A 80 -5.81 1.66 7.23
C ASN A 80 -7.16 1.50 7.92
N THR A 81 -7.21 0.61 8.89
CA THR A 81 -8.41 0.34 9.71
C THR A 81 -8.09 0.57 11.17
N GLY A 82 -8.99 1.21 11.88
CA GLY A 82 -8.83 1.48 13.31
C GLY A 82 -9.93 2.38 13.85
N ILE A 83 -9.88 2.63 15.14
CA ILE A 83 -10.79 3.55 15.80
C ILE A 83 -10.53 4.96 15.29
N ALA A 84 -11.59 5.66 14.89
CA ALA A 84 -11.56 7.05 14.47
C ALA A 84 -12.76 7.78 15.06
N LEU A 85 -12.57 9.06 15.40
CA LEU A 85 -13.70 9.93 15.73
C LEU A 85 -14.32 10.40 14.42
N VAL A 86 -15.59 10.07 14.18
CA VAL A 86 -16.31 10.47 12.97
C VAL A 86 -17.34 11.54 13.31
N GLY A 87 -17.30 12.65 12.61
CA GLY A 87 -18.21 13.77 12.84
C GLY A 87 -17.89 15.01 12.01
N ASN A 88 -18.60 16.08 12.30
CA ASN A 88 -18.36 17.37 11.63
C ASN A 88 -17.11 18.03 12.18
N THR A 89 -16.18 18.37 11.28
CA THR A 89 -14.96 19.10 11.59
C THR A 89 -14.90 20.42 10.84
N GLY A 90 -14.27 21.41 11.44
CA GLY A 90 -14.11 22.74 10.85
C GLY A 90 -14.77 23.84 11.66
N SER A 91 -15.13 24.92 10.99
CA SER A 91 -15.78 26.09 11.61
C SER A 91 -17.28 26.12 11.30
N LYS A 92 -18.02 27.00 12.01
CA LYS A 92 -19.45 27.24 11.70
C LYS A 92 -19.73 27.61 10.23
N ARG A 93 -18.73 28.16 9.52
CA ARG A 93 -18.86 28.61 8.14
C ARG A 93 -18.39 27.57 7.11
N LYS A 94 -17.48 26.69 7.49
CA LYS A 94 -16.96 25.62 6.62
C LYS A 94 -16.70 24.40 7.46
N PHE A 95 -17.50 23.38 7.29
CA PHE A 95 -17.34 22.10 7.97
C PHE A 95 -17.36 20.96 6.93
N LYS A 96 -16.75 19.87 7.29
CA LYS A 96 -16.83 18.59 6.57
C LYS A 96 -17.12 17.46 7.55
N TYR A 97 -17.89 16.49 7.11
CA TYR A 97 -18.14 15.27 7.85
C TYR A 97 -17.07 14.24 7.49
N GLY A 98 -16.39 13.70 8.49
CA GLY A 98 -15.36 12.69 8.24
C GLY A 98 -14.65 12.20 9.49
N PRO A 99 -13.73 11.24 9.31
CA PRO A 99 -12.95 10.67 10.38
C PRO A 99 -11.78 11.56 10.78
N MET A 100 -11.40 11.50 12.05
CA MET A 100 -10.25 12.18 12.62
C MET A 100 -9.44 11.23 13.48
N GLY A 101 -8.14 11.53 13.61
CA GLY A 101 -7.24 10.83 14.51
C GLY A 101 -6.09 10.11 13.80
N LEU A 102 -5.33 9.35 14.61
CA LEU A 102 -4.12 8.65 14.15
C LEU A 102 -4.43 7.63 13.03
N THR A 103 -5.61 7.04 13.05
CA THR A 103 -6.08 6.08 12.03
C THR A 103 -6.06 6.70 10.63
N VAL A 104 -6.54 7.95 10.50
CA VAL A 104 -6.57 8.69 9.23
C VAL A 104 -5.15 9.07 8.80
N ASN A 105 -4.37 9.58 9.75
CA ASN A 105 -2.98 9.97 9.47
C ASN A 105 -2.13 8.78 8.98
N LEU A 106 -2.37 7.58 9.53
CA LEU A 106 -1.67 6.38 9.07
C LEU A 106 -2.09 5.98 7.66
N ALA A 107 -3.38 6.11 7.29
CA ALA A 107 -3.82 5.86 5.91
C ALA A 107 -3.09 6.76 4.90
N SER A 108 -3.00 8.06 5.18
CA SER A 108 -2.24 9.00 4.34
C SER A 108 -0.74 8.65 4.25
N ARG A 109 -0.15 8.15 5.33
CA ARG A 109 1.26 7.72 5.31
C ARG A 109 1.48 6.44 4.55
N LEU A 110 0.54 5.51 4.60
CA LEU A 110 0.56 4.30 3.77
C LEU A 110 0.45 4.67 2.28
N GLU A 111 -0.43 5.60 1.94
CA GLU A 111 -0.52 6.13 0.57
C GLU A 111 0.84 6.72 0.14
N ALA A 112 1.39 7.67 0.89
CA ALA A 112 2.68 8.28 0.57
C ALA A 112 3.83 7.26 0.45
N SER A 113 3.76 6.13 1.19
CA SER A 113 4.76 5.08 1.13
C SER A 113 4.73 4.27 -0.18
N THR A 114 3.63 4.25 -0.88
CA THR A 114 3.47 3.49 -2.14
C THR A 114 4.53 3.84 -3.16
N LYS A 115 4.89 5.12 -3.26
CA LYS A 115 5.95 5.62 -4.15
C LYS A 115 7.32 5.04 -3.81
N LEU A 116 7.68 5.01 -2.52
CA LEU A 116 8.95 4.44 -2.06
C LEU A 116 8.99 2.93 -2.25
N LEU A 117 7.86 2.27 -2.00
CA LEU A 117 7.71 0.82 -2.14
C LEU A 117 7.64 0.39 -3.62
N GLY A 118 7.29 1.30 -4.53
CA GLY A 118 7.00 0.97 -5.93
C GLY A 118 5.77 0.09 -6.07
N LEU A 119 4.81 0.21 -5.15
CA LEU A 119 3.60 -0.58 -5.10
C LEU A 119 2.37 0.31 -5.20
N PRO A 120 1.34 -0.11 -5.94
CA PRO A 120 0.15 0.71 -6.14
C PRO A 120 -0.78 0.76 -4.92
N LEU A 121 -0.81 -0.29 -4.12
CA LEU A 121 -1.73 -0.44 -2.99
C LEU A 121 -1.03 -1.05 -1.79
N VAL A 122 -1.07 -0.33 -0.66
CA VAL A 122 -0.49 -0.76 0.62
C VAL A 122 -1.54 -0.69 1.72
N ILE A 123 -1.63 -1.73 2.52
CA ILE A 123 -2.56 -1.82 3.64
C ILE A 123 -1.83 -2.10 4.96
N SER A 124 -2.40 -1.68 6.09
CA SER A 124 -1.90 -2.02 7.41
C SER A 124 -2.26 -3.43 7.86
N ALA A 125 -1.55 -3.95 8.86
CA ALA A 125 -1.90 -5.21 9.52
C ALA A 125 -3.33 -5.20 10.08
N ALA A 126 -3.78 -4.06 10.62
CA ALA A 126 -5.14 -3.91 11.14
C ALA A 126 -6.20 -4.09 10.02
N SER A 127 -5.91 -3.60 8.81
CA SER A 127 -6.75 -3.86 7.64
C SER A 127 -6.64 -5.32 7.20
N LYS A 128 -5.42 -5.87 7.11
CA LYS A 128 -5.22 -7.28 6.73
C LYS A 128 -5.98 -8.25 7.62
N ALA A 129 -6.04 -8.00 8.92
CA ALA A 129 -6.73 -8.87 9.90
C ALA A 129 -8.26 -8.95 9.67
N LYS A 130 -8.84 -8.00 8.95
CA LYS A 130 -10.28 -7.97 8.64
C LYS A 130 -10.61 -8.46 7.23
N LEU A 131 -9.62 -8.76 6.41
CA LEU A 131 -9.84 -9.34 5.10
C LEU A 131 -10.11 -10.83 5.19
N PRO A 132 -10.90 -11.39 4.26
CA PRO A 132 -11.03 -12.84 4.11
C PRO A 132 -9.65 -13.51 3.97
N ALA A 133 -9.53 -14.72 4.51
CA ALA A 133 -8.25 -15.47 4.52
C ALA A 133 -7.68 -15.70 3.11
N ASN A 134 -8.54 -15.85 2.12
CA ASN A 134 -8.18 -16.06 0.71
C ASN A 134 -7.89 -14.78 -0.06
N PHE A 135 -8.03 -13.59 0.56
CA PHE A 135 -7.74 -12.34 -0.12
C PHE A 135 -6.22 -12.20 -0.36
N PRO A 136 -5.77 -12.01 -1.62
CA PRO A 136 -4.35 -12.05 -1.96
C PRO A 136 -3.60 -10.87 -1.36
N THR A 137 -2.71 -11.15 -0.42
CA THR A 137 -1.83 -10.15 0.18
C THR A 137 -0.42 -10.72 0.32
N ARG A 138 0.59 -9.85 0.24
CA ARG A 138 2.00 -10.18 0.53
C ARG A 138 2.46 -9.33 1.71
N ARG A 139 2.97 -9.99 2.74
CA ARG A 139 3.58 -9.31 3.89
C ARG A 139 4.86 -8.59 3.45
N LEU A 140 4.99 -7.31 3.76
CA LEU A 140 6.14 -6.49 3.36
C LEU A 140 7.14 -6.26 4.49
N GLY A 141 6.79 -6.66 5.71
CA GLY A 141 7.57 -6.43 6.93
C GLY A 141 7.16 -5.15 7.66
N GLN A 142 7.99 -4.75 8.60
CA GLN A 142 7.72 -3.60 9.47
C GLN A 142 8.21 -2.29 8.86
N ALA A 143 7.38 -1.25 8.99
CA ALA A 143 7.66 0.11 8.57
C ALA A 143 7.57 1.09 9.75
N MET A 144 8.53 2.00 9.84
CA MET A 144 8.49 3.12 10.76
C MET A 144 8.02 4.37 10.03
N PHE A 145 6.93 4.95 10.50
CA PHE A 145 6.36 6.18 9.95
C PHE A 145 6.62 7.38 10.85
N PRO A 146 6.85 8.59 10.30
CA PRO A 146 7.02 9.80 11.10
C PRO A 146 5.83 10.04 12.02
N GLY A 147 6.08 10.29 13.32
CA GLY A 147 5.04 10.52 14.33
C GLY A 147 4.13 9.30 14.63
N VAL A 148 4.59 8.10 14.34
CA VAL A 148 4.04 6.84 14.85
C VAL A 148 5.10 6.22 15.75
N SER A 149 4.74 5.94 17.01
CA SER A 149 5.69 5.54 18.04
C SER A 149 6.18 4.09 17.88
N LEU A 150 5.41 3.25 17.22
CA LEU A 150 5.70 1.83 17.06
C LEU A 150 5.76 1.47 15.57
N PRO A 151 6.61 0.50 15.19
CA PRO A 151 6.61 -0.03 13.84
C PRO A 151 5.24 -0.58 13.45
N VAL A 152 4.86 -0.34 12.22
CA VAL A 152 3.61 -0.84 11.64
C VAL A 152 3.92 -1.93 10.64
N GLU A 153 3.31 -3.09 10.79
CA GLU A 153 3.41 -4.13 9.78
C GLU A 153 2.51 -3.79 8.59
N ILE A 154 3.08 -3.86 7.39
CA ILE A 154 2.43 -3.46 6.15
C ILE A 154 2.37 -4.60 5.15
N PHE A 155 1.37 -4.54 4.28
CA PHE A 155 1.09 -5.56 3.27
C PHE A 155 0.81 -4.93 1.92
N GLU A 156 1.28 -5.57 0.86
CA GLU A 156 0.75 -5.37 -0.50
C GLU A 156 -0.59 -6.10 -0.62
N CYS A 157 -1.50 -5.52 -1.38
CA CYS A 157 -2.80 -6.14 -1.69
C CYS A 157 -2.94 -6.30 -3.20
N LYS A 158 -3.39 -7.47 -3.65
CA LYS A 158 -3.67 -7.80 -5.05
C LYS A 158 -5.11 -8.27 -5.21
N ASP A 159 -5.59 -8.27 -6.43
CA ASP A 159 -6.89 -8.84 -6.74
C ASP A 159 -6.89 -10.38 -6.75
N LEU A 160 -8.07 -10.96 -6.80
CA LEU A 160 -8.26 -12.42 -6.80
C LEU A 160 -7.68 -13.10 -8.05
N SER A 161 -7.42 -12.35 -9.11
CA SER A 161 -6.80 -12.84 -10.36
C SER A 161 -5.27 -12.82 -10.30
N ALA A 162 -4.67 -12.62 -9.12
CA ALA A 162 -3.22 -12.62 -8.94
C ALA A 162 -2.55 -13.83 -9.61
N THR A 163 -1.57 -13.55 -10.47
CA THR A 163 -0.91 -14.53 -11.30
C THR A 163 -0.17 -15.60 -10.50
N SER A 164 0.04 -16.78 -11.09
CA SER A 164 0.87 -17.83 -10.47
C SER A 164 2.28 -17.30 -10.16
N GLU A 165 2.86 -16.50 -11.05
CA GLU A 165 4.17 -15.87 -10.85
C GLU A 165 4.17 -14.96 -9.61
N TRP A 166 3.14 -14.13 -9.42
CA TRP A 166 3.05 -13.29 -8.22
C TRP A 166 2.94 -14.14 -6.94
N LYS A 167 2.17 -15.24 -6.97
CA LYS A 167 2.03 -16.14 -5.84
C LYS A 167 3.35 -16.82 -5.46
N GLU A 168 4.12 -17.26 -6.45
CA GLU A 168 5.47 -17.82 -6.25
C GLU A 168 6.42 -16.76 -5.65
N ASN A 169 6.46 -15.57 -6.24
CA ASN A 169 7.30 -14.47 -5.77
C ASN A 169 6.93 -14.03 -4.35
N LYS A 170 5.63 -14.05 -4.01
CA LYS A 170 5.15 -13.82 -2.64
C LYS A 170 5.76 -14.82 -1.66
N ILE A 171 5.70 -16.12 -1.98
CA ILE A 171 6.24 -17.19 -1.10
C ILE A 171 7.74 -16.99 -0.88
N LEU A 172 8.50 -16.75 -1.94
CA LEU A 172 9.94 -16.50 -1.86
C LEU A 172 10.23 -15.26 -0.99
N TYR A 173 9.53 -14.18 -1.23
CA TYR A 173 9.71 -12.94 -0.47
C TYR A 173 9.38 -13.12 1.01
N GLU A 174 8.22 -13.69 1.36
CA GLU A 174 7.79 -13.86 2.75
C GLU A 174 8.71 -14.84 3.49
N THR A 175 9.22 -15.89 2.84
CA THR A 175 10.21 -16.81 3.40
C THR A 175 11.54 -16.10 3.65
N ALA A 176 12.01 -15.30 2.69
CA ALA A 176 13.23 -14.52 2.87
C ALA A 176 13.10 -13.46 3.98
N LEU A 177 11.92 -12.85 4.12
CA LEU A 177 11.63 -11.90 5.19
C LEU A 177 11.70 -12.59 6.57
N GLN A 178 11.17 -13.81 6.70
CA GLN A 178 11.29 -14.58 7.93
C GLN A 178 12.77 -14.89 8.27
N HIS A 179 13.58 -15.27 7.28
CA HIS A 179 15.02 -15.46 7.48
C HIS A 179 15.72 -14.18 7.91
N PHE A 180 15.36 -13.06 7.30
CA PHE A 180 15.91 -11.76 7.66
C PHE A 180 15.58 -11.37 9.11
N GLU A 181 14.32 -11.52 9.52
CA GLU A 181 13.86 -11.26 10.88
C GLU A 181 14.54 -12.19 11.92
N ALA A 182 14.86 -13.42 11.53
CA ALA A 182 15.63 -14.37 12.32
C ALA A 182 17.15 -14.12 12.27
N LYS A 183 17.62 -13.00 11.69
CA LYS A 183 19.05 -12.66 11.48
C LYS A 183 19.81 -13.68 10.62
N SER A 184 19.10 -14.50 9.86
CA SER A 184 19.67 -15.51 8.96
C SER A 184 19.87 -14.93 7.57
N PHE A 185 20.70 -13.89 7.48
CA PHE A 185 20.82 -13.02 6.30
C PHE A 185 21.27 -13.77 5.04
N GLY A 186 22.20 -14.70 5.18
CA GLY A 186 22.65 -15.53 4.06
C GLY A 186 21.53 -16.41 3.49
N HIS A 187 20.64 -16.95 4.34
CA HIS A 187 19.48 -17.69 3.88
C HIS A 187 18.43 -16.76 3.24
N ALA A 188 18.23 -15.56 3.78
CA ALA A 188 17.34 -14.56 3.15
C ALA A 188 17.76 -14.26 1.71
N ILE A 189 19.05 -13.99 1.49
CA ILE A 189 19.61 -13.71 0.16
C ILE A 189 19.46 -14.94 -0.75
N LYS A 190 19.83 -16.12 -0.27
CA LYS A 190 19.73 -17.37 -1.04
C LYS A 190 18.30 -17.65 -1.48
N THR A 191 17.32 -17.39 -0.62
CA THR A 191 15.90 -17.59 -0.93
C THR A 191 15.43 -16.66 -2.07
N LEU A 192 16.01 -15.47 -2.21
CA LEU A 192 15.68 -14.52 -3.27
C LEU A 192 16.49 -14.71 -4.57
N THR A 193 17.46 -15.63 -4.59
CA THR A 193 18.30 -15.91 -5.78
C THR A 193 17.46 -16.18 -7.06
N PRO A 194 16.37 -16.99 -7.02
CA PRO A 194 15.55 -17.21 -8.21
C PRO A 194 14.94 -15.91 -8.79
N LEU A 195 14.65 -14.90 -7.95
CA LEU A 195 14.17 -13.60 -8.43
C LEU A 195 15.29 -12.79 -9.07
N ILE A 196 16.52 -12.91 -8.56
CA ILE A 196 17.73 -12.27 -9.15
C ILE A 196 17.99 -12.85 -10.55
N GLU A 197 17.92 -14.17 -10.69
CA GLU A 197 18.14 -14.86 -11.96
C GLU A 197 17.09 -14.48 -13.01
N LYS A 198 15.82 -14.40 -12.61
CA LYS A 198 14.75 -13.89 -13.50
C LYS A 198 14.99 -12.46 -13.94
N HIS A 199 15.53 -11.61 -13.05
CA HIS A 199 15.90 -10.23 -13.39
C HIS A 199 17.02 -10.17 -14.44
N GLY A 200 18.04 -11.01 -14.33
CA GLY A 200 19.11 -11.14 -15.34
C GLY A 200 18.59 -11.54 -16.73
N GLN A 201 17.37 -12.07 -16.81
CA GLN A 201 16.67 -12.41 -18.06
C GLN A 201 15.76 -11.28 -18.59
N GLY A 202 15.92 -10.05 -18.11
CA GLY A 202 15.17 -8.88 -18.56
C GLY A 202 13.87 -8.58 -17.78
N LYS A 203 13.57 -9.33 -16.74
CA LYS A 203 12.46 -9.00 -15.81
C LYS A 203 12.95 -8.14 -14.67
N LEU A 204 12.30 -7.01 -14.41
CA LEU A 204 12.62 -6.16 -13.27
C LEU A 204 12.22 -6.84 -11.95
N MET A 205 13.16 -6.88 -11.00
CA MET A 205 12.87 -7.28 -9.63
C MET A 205 12.06 -6.18 -8.94
N ASP A 206 11.04 -6.57 -8.17
CA ASP A 206 10.23 -5.59 -7.44
C ASP A 206 11.04 -4.89 -6.32
N ASN A 207 10.67 -3.65 -6.02
CA ASN A 207 11.37 -2.84 -5.01
C ASN A 207 11.42 -3.49 -3.61
N PRO A 208 10.38 -4.15 -3.11
CA PRO A 208 10.45 -4.87 -1.84
C PRO A 208 11.55 -5.92 -1.80
N SER A 209 11.67 -6.75 -2.83
CA SER A 209 12.71 -7.79 -2.90
C SER A 209 14.11 -7.20 -2.96
N LEU A 210 14.32 -6.14 -3.75
CA LEU A 210 15.60 -5.41 -3.80
C LEU A 210 15.97 -4.81 -2.45
N LYS A 211 15.00 -4.21 -1.76
CA LYS A 211 15.23 -3.63 -0.44
C LYS A 211 15.61 -4.69 0.60
N LEU A 212 14.91 -5.82 0.58
CA LEU A 212 15.20 -6.92 1.50
C LEU A 212 16.61 -7.49 1.30
N ILE A 213 17.04 -7.66 0.05
CA ILE A 213 18.42 -8.09 -0.27
C ILE A 213 19.43 -7.09 0.26
N ARG A 214 19.24 -5.79 -0.01
CA ARG A 214 20.14 -4.75 0.48
C ARG A 214 20.26 -4.77 2.01
N LYS A 215 19.14 -4.88 2.70
CA LYS A 215 19.12 -4.96 4.17
C LYS A 215 19.75 -6.24 4.71
N ALA A 216 19.60 -7.36 4.03
CA ALA A 216 20.27 -8.60 4.40
C ALA A 216 21.80 -8.52 4.19
N LEU A 217 22.27 -7.87 3.12
CA LEU A 217 23.70 -7.59 2.90
C LEU A 217 24.25 -6.66 3.99
N GLU A 218 23.56 -5.55 4.30
CA GLU A 218 23.93 -4.67 5.41
C GLU A 218 24.05 -5.45 6.74
N GLY A 219 23.15 -6.41 6.97
CA GLY A 219 23.19 -7.28 8.15
C GLY A 219 24.38 -8.24 8.20
N LEU A 220 24.87 -8.71 7.06
CA LEU A 220 26.10 -9.54 6.98
C LEU A 220 27.37 -8.71 7.22
N GLU A 221 27.37 -7.45 6.81
CA GLU A 221 28.52 -6.55 6.97
C GLU A 221 28.60 -5.93 8.37
N SER A 222 27.48 -5.93 9.11
CA SER A 222 27.41 -5.30 10.43
C SER A 222 28.20 -6.09 11.47
N THR A 223 29.22 -5.46 12.04
CA THR A 223 30.02 -5.98 13.17
C THR A 223 29.49 -5.51 14.53
N SER A 224 28.55 -4.56 14.56
CA SER A 224 28.08 -3.91 15.80
C SER A 224 27.09 -4.72 16.63
N GLY A 225 26.56 -5.81 16.09
CA GLY A 225 25.53 -6.62 16.76
C GLY A 225 24.15 -5.95 16.88
N GLU A 226 24.04 -4.66 16.55
CA GLU A 226 22.78 -3.95 16.52
C GLU A 226 21.99 -4.32 15.25
N PHE A 227 20.83 -4.92 15.45
CA PHE A 227 19.93 -5.31 14.37
C PHE A 227 18.55 -4.70 14.57
N SER A 228 18.03 -4.11 13.51
CA SER A 228 16.64 -3.68 13.45
C SER A 228 15.87 -4.52 12.44
N SER A 229 14.76 -5.12 12.87
CA SER A 229 13.82 -5.81 11.98
C SER A 229 12.97 -4.85 11.13
N ILE A 230 13.11 -3.54 11.35
CA ILE A 230 12.42 -2.52 10.56
C ILE A 230 13.04 -2.47 9.16
N LEU A 231 12.31 -2.98 8.20
CA LEU A 231 12.75 -3.01 6.81
C LEU A 231 12.59 -1.64 6.14
N TRP A 232 11.55 -0.90 6.52
CA TRP A 232 11.16 0.35 5.90
C TRP A 232 11.26 1.52 6.88
N SER A 233 12.10 2.48 6.59
CA SER A 233 12.13 3.78 7.29
C SER A 233 11.55 4.83 6.35
N MET A 234 10.36 5.30 6.69
CA MET A 234 9.61 6.29 5.91
C MET A 234 9.99 7.69 6.43
N THR A 235 11.06 8.26 5.90
CA THR A 235 11.42 9.65 6.16
C THR A 235 10.52 10.60 5.37
N LYS A 236 10.38 11.86 5.87
CA LYS A 236 9.67 12.93 5.15
C LYS A 236 10.40 13.30 3.88
#